data_3d2e30dc1963cfb330c69a23ee1fd9c8
#
_entry.id   3d2e30dc1963cfb330c69a23ee1fd9c8
#
_cell.length_a   1.000
_cell.length_b   1.000
_cell.length_c   1.000
_cell.angle_alpha   90.00
_cell.angle_beta   90.00
_cell.angle_gamma   90.00
#
_symmetry.space_group_name_H-M   'P 1'
#
loop_
_entity.id
_entity.type
_entity.pdbx_description
1 polymer ?
#
loop_
_entity_poly.entity_id
_entity_poly.type
_entity_poly.pdbx_seq_one_letter_code
_entity_poly.pdbx_strand_id
1 'polypeptide(L)'
;MQKKDFSVFQLENHETKDVLDSHINGELTIIWRNWDEIINKPEMIYLNLVNPGEIKGPHMHKNRTSYFFCIQGEMIIVIQDKNGKYHEIEANSGS
;
A
#
# COMPACT_ATOMS: atom_id res chain seq x y z
N MET A 1 8.13 -20.96 12.81
CA MET A 1 7.35 -19.73 12.54
C MET A 1 6.78 -19.79 11.13
N GLN A 2 5.49 -19.68 11.03
CA GLN A 2 4.86 -19.68 9.71
C GLN A 2 5.12 -18.35 8.99
N LYS A 3 5.53 -18.47 7.73
CA LYS A 3 5.71 -17.29 6.88
C LYS A 3 4.33 -16.77 6.47
N LYS A 4 4.08 -15.51 6.72
CA LYS A 4 2.82 -14.88 6.30
C LYS A 4 2.79 -14.72 4.79
N ASP A 5 1.61 -14.91 4.20
CA ASP A 5 1.40 -14.71 2.76
C ASP A 5 1.36 -13.24 2.37
N PHE A 6 1.24 -12.36 3.35
CA PHE A 6 1.24 -10.92 3.15
C PHE A 6 1.79 -10.21 4.38
N SER A 7 2.18 -8.96 4.21
CA SER A 7 2.64 -8.10 5.30
C SER A 7 2.06 -6.71 5.14
N VAL A 8 1.86 -6.04 6.27
CA VAL A 8 1.41 -4.66 6.30
C VAL A 8 2.53 -3.82 6.89
N PHE A 9 2.92 -2.77 6.18
CA PHE A 9 4.01 -1.90 6.60
C PHE A 9 3.49 -0.51 6.88
N GLN A 10 4.03 0.10 7.93
CA GLN A 10 3.81 1.51 8.18
C GLN A 10 4.90 2.28 7.42
N LEU A 11 4.48 3.23 6.59
CA LEU A 11 5.41 3.98 5.77
C LEU A 11 6.04 5.14 6.54
N GLU A 12 7.26 5.44 6.17
CA GLU A 12 7.97 6.61 6.69
C GLU A 12 7.30 7.88 6.19
N ASN A 13 6.96 8.77 7.10
CA ASN A 13 6.28 10.03 6.80
C ASN A 13 7.03 11.19 7.46
N HIS A 14 7.17 12.28 6.75
CA HIS A 14 7.85 13.49 7.22
C HIS A 14 6.99 14.70 6.99
N GLU A 15 6.89 15.56 7.98
CA GLU A 15 6.35 16.89 7.79
C GLU A 15 7.32 17.72 6.93
N THR A 16 6.78 18.52 6.04
CA THR A 16 7.57 19.43 5.23
C THR A 16 7.36 20.86 5.70
N LYS A 17 8.41 21.68 5.55
CA LYS A 17 8.40 23.05 6.04
C LYS A 17 8.77 24.02 4.93
N ASP A 18 8.18 25.21 5.00
CA ASP A 18 8.52 26.29 4.11
C ASP A 18 9.97 26.75 4.35
N VAL A 19 10.67 27.03 3.26
CA VAL A 19 12.10 27.42 3.36
C VAL A 19 12.30 28.82 3.92
N LEU A 20 11.28 29.68 3.88
CA LEU A 20 11.38 31.06 4.31
C LEU A 20 11.07 31.24 5.80
N ASP A 21 9.96 30.71 6.28
CA ASP A 21 9.50 30.94 7.64
C ASP A 21 9.37 29.66 8.48
N SER A 22 9.69 28.52 7.91
CA SER A 22 9.67 27.22 8.59
C SER A 22 8.30 26.77 9.07
N HIS A 23 7.20 27.38 8.60
CA HIS A 23 5.90 26.83 8.92
C HIS A 23 5.67 25.49 8.21
N ILE A 24 4.87 24.63 8.82
CA ILE A 24 4.55 23.33 8.23
C ILE A 24 3.63 23.55 7.03
N ASN A 25 4.09 23.16 5.84
CA ASN A 25 3.33 23.34 4.61
C ASN A 25 2.76 22.06 4.02
N GLY A 26 3.07 20.92 4.62
CA GLY A 26 2.56 19.65 4.13
C GLY A 26 3.27 18.46 4.74
N GLU A 27 3.23 17.35 4.03
CA GLU A 27 3.90 16.13 4.45
C GLU A 27 4.32 15.31 3.24
N LEU A 28 5.29 14.43 3.46
CA LEU A 28 5.83 13.55 2.43
C LEU A 28 5.84 12.13 2.97
N THR A 29 5.23 11.22 2.24
CA THR A 29 5.23 9.81 2.58
C THR A 29 6.07 9.05 1.57
N ILE A 30 7.02 8.28 2.06
CA ILE A 30 7.89 7.48 1.20
C ILE A 30 7.22 6.14 0.94
N ILE A 31 6.84 5.92 -0.31
CA ILE A 31 6.15 4.68 -0.70
C ILE A 31 7.18 3.60 -1.02
N TRP A 32 8.23 3.93 -1.74
CA TRP A 32 9.28 2.99 -2.11
C TRP A 32 10.55 3.72 -2.56
N ARG A 33 11.69 3.15 -2.20
CA ARG A 33 13.01 3.58 -2.65
C ARG A 33 13.76 2.35 -3.16
N ASN A 34 14.73 2.55 -4.06
CA ASN A 34 15.45 1.43 -4.67
C ASN A 34 16.33 0.65 -3.68
N TRP A 35 16.55 1.19 -2.48
CA TRP A 35 17.28 0.49 -1.42
C TRP A 35 16.37 -0.07 -0.34
N ASP A 36 15.05 0.07 -0.48
CA ASP A 36 14.11 -0.53 0.46
C ASP A 36 14.08 -2.04 0.28
N GLU A 37 14.05 -2.78 1.38
CA GLU A 37 14.02 -4.23 1.38
C GLU A 37 12.59 -4.79 1.40
N ILE A 38 11.59 -3.93 1.31
CA ILE A 38 10.18 -4.33 1.38
C ILE A 38 9.80 -5.20 0.20
N ILE A 39 10.16 -4.77 -1.00
CA ILE A 39 9.94 -5.52 -2.24
C ILE A 39 11.14 -5.33 -3.16
N ASN A 40 11.27 -6.23 -4.13
CA ASN A 40 12.23 -6.07 -5.21
C ASN A 40 11.84 -4.87 -6.07
N LYS A 41 12.77 -4.42 -6.91
CA LYS A 41 12.52 -3.31 -7.82
C LYS A 41 11.20 -3.49 -8.57
N PRO A 42 10.31 -2.49 -8.55
CA PRO A 42 9.05 -2.59 -9.27
C PRO A 42 9.27 -2.67 -10.77
N GLU A 43 8.54 -3.56 -11.42
CA GLU A 43 8.57 -3.67 -12.88
C GLU A 43 7.39 -2.94 -13.51
N MET A 44 6.32 -2.70 -12.74
CA MET A 44 5.13 -2.01 -13.22
C MET A 44 4.49 -1.25 -12.08
N ILE A 45 4.08 -0.02 -12.36
CA ILE A 45 3.34 0.82 -11.42
C ILE A 45 2.08 1.30 -12.12
N TYR A 46 0.95 1.15 -11.48
CA TYR A 46 -0.31 1.65 -12.02
C TYR A 46 -1.24 2.11 -10.93
N LEU A 47 -2.18 2.97 -11.29
CA LEU A 47 -3.22 3.47 -10.40
C LEU A 47 -4.48 2.65 -10.61
N ASN A 48 -5.07 2.18 -9.52
CA ASN A 48 -6.30 1.41 -9.55
C ASN A 48 -7.39 2.18 -8.80
N LEU A 49 -8.52 2.38 -9.44
CA LEU A 49 -9.66 3.07 -8.87
C LEU A 49 -10.80 2.09 -8.67
N VAL A 50 -11.43 2.16 -7.50
CA VAL A 50 -12.62 1.38 -7.19
C VAL A 50 -13.73 2.36 -6.86
N ASN A 51 -14.85 2.28 -7.59
CA ASN A 51 -15.99 3.12 -7.31
C ASN A 51 -16.65 2.73 -5.98
N PRO A 52 -17.22 3.69 -5.24
CA PRO A 52 -17.88 3.37 -3.97
C PRO A 52 -18.91 2.27 -4.11
N GLY A 53 -18.88 1.32 -3.19
CA GLY A 53 -19.78 0.18 -3.18
C GLY A 53 -19.44 -0.95 -4.14
N GLU A 54 -18.37 -0.79 -4.93
CA GLU A 54 -17.97 -1.80 -5.91
C GLU A 54 -16.85 -2.71 -5.37
N ILE A 55 -16.79 -3.89 -5.94
CA ILE A 55 -15.77 -4.89 -5.63
C ILE A 55 -15.05 -5.24 -6.92
N LYS A 56 -13.73 -5.23 -6.87
CA LYS A 56 -12.89 -5.68 -7.98
C LYS A 56 -12.19 -6.98 -7.62
N GLY A 57 -12.14 -7.90 -8.54
CA GLY A 57 -11.57 -9.22 -8.35
C GLY A 57 -12.62 -10.30 -8.24
N PRO A 58 -12.24 -11.50 -7.82
CA PRO A 58 -10.90 -11.87 -7.35
C PRO A 58 -9.87 -11.99 -8.47
N HIS A 59 -8.62 -11.75 -8.12
CA HIS A 59 -7.48 -11.92 -9.03
C HIS A 59 -6.45 -12.86 -8.40
N MET A 60 -5.91 -13.76 -9.19
CA MET A 60 -4.86 -14.66 -8.75
C MET A 60 -3.65 -14.51 -9.68
N HIS A 61 -2.49 -14.28 -9.09
CA HIS A 61 -1.24 -14.18 -9.82
C HIS A 61 -0.24 -15.20 -9.28
N LYS A 62 0.25 -16.09 -10.14
CA LYS A 62 1.16 -17.15 -9.71
C LYS A 62 2.58 -16.68 -9.49
N ASN A 63 3.05 -15.73 -10.33
CA ASN A 63 4.44 -15.28 -10.32
C ASN A 63 4.58 -13.79 -10.09
N ARG A 64 3.63 -13.21 -9.35
CA ARG A 64 3.57 -11.77 -9.18
C ARG A 64 3.40 -11.41 -7.71
N THR A 65 4.30 -10.56 -7.24
CA THR A 65 4.18 -9.95 -5.92
C THR A 65 3.69 -8.53 -6.10
N SER A 66 2.67 -8.15 -5.37
CA SER A 66 2.07 -6.82 -5.45
C SER A 66 2.27 -6.06 -4.15
N TYR A 67 2.47 -4.76 -4.31
CA TYR A 67 2.59 -3.82 -3.21
C TYR A 67 1.52 -2.75 -3.41
N PHE A 68 0.64 -2.61 -2.42
CA PHE A 68 -0.49 -1.69 -2.48
C PHE A 68 -0.33 -0.54 -1.51
N PHE A 69 -0.65 0.66 -1.97
CA PHE A 69 -0.72 1.85 -1.14
C PHE A 69 -2.00 2.62 -1.48
N CYS A 70 -2.79 2.95 -0.46
CA CYS A 70 -4.03 3.71 -0.66
C CYS A 70 -3.71 5.21 -0.71
N ILE A 71 -3.92 5.82 -1.87
CA ILE A 71 -3.63 7.23 -2.09
C ILE A 71 -4.79 8.11 -1.63
N GLN A 72 -6.02 7.67 -1.87
CA GLN A 72 -7.20 8.47 -1.60
C GLN A 72 -8.36 7.58 -1.18
N GLY A 73 -9.13 8.05 -0.20
CA GLY A 73 -10.33 7.38 0.24
C GLY A 73 -10.06 6.24 1.21
N GLU A 74 -10.98 5.31 1.25
CA GLU A 74 -10.94 4.15 2.11
C GLU A 74 -11.27 2.92 1.29
N MET A 75 -10.54 1.83 1.53
CA MET A 75 -10.81 0.56 0.87
C MET A 75 -10.52 -0.59 1.81
N ILE A 76 -11.09 -1.73 1.50
CA ILE A 76 -10.78 -2.98 2.17
C ILE A 76 -10.12 -3.90 1.14
N ILE A 77 -8.92 -4.36 1.44
CA ILE A 77 -8.22 -5.34 0.62
C ILE A 77 -8.46 -6.69 1.25
N VAL A 78 -9.08 -7.59 0.47
CA VAL A 78 -9.37 -8.95 0.94
C VAL A 78 -8.37 -9.91 0.32
N ILE A 79 -7.69 -10.66 1.18
CA ILE A 79 -6.67 -11.63 0.76
C ILE A 79 -7.10 -13.01 1.22
N GLN A 80 -7.05 -13.97 0.31
CA GLN A 80 -7.21 -15.38 0.65
C GLN A 80 -5.84 -16.02 0.77
N ASP A 81 -5.54 -16.62 1.92
CA ASP A 81 -4.26 -17.27 2.14
C ASP A 81 -4.26 -18.71 1.57
N LYS A 82 -3.13 -19.38 1.73
CA LYS A 82 -2.93 -20.75 1.21
C LYS A 82 -3.88 -21.76 1.81
N ASN A 83 -4.42 -21.49 2.99
CA ASN A 83 -5.35 -22.37 3.69
C ASN A 83 -6.81 -22.05 3.38
N GLY A 84 -7.05 -21.11 2.46
CA GLY A 84 -8.39 -20.67 2.08
C GLY A 84 -9.01 -19.68 3.04
N LYS A 85 -8.28 -19.22 4.05
CA LYS A 85 -8.78 -18.24 5.01
C LYS A 85 -8.69 -16.84 4.43
N TYR A 86 -9.73 -16.05 4.64
CA TYR A 86 -9.79 -14.67 4.18
C TYR A 86 -9.28 -13.71 5.25
N HIS A 87 -8.56 -12.70 4.80
CA HIS A 87 -8.06 -11.61 5.63
C HIS A 87 -8.53 -10.29 5.05
N GLU A 88 -9.07 -9.42 5.89
CA GLU A 88 -9.48 -8.09 5.50
C GLU A 88 -8.49 -7.07 6.04
N ILE A 89 -8.00 -6.22 5.17
CA ILE A 89 -7.05 -5.17 5.53
C ILE A 89 -7.67 -3.84 5.16
N GLU A 90 -7.88 -2.99 6.14
CA GLU A 90 -8.34 -1.64 5.90
C GLU A 90 -7.18 -0.78 5.43
N ALA A 91 -7.38 -0.07 4.33
CA ALA A 91 -6.41 0.86 3.78
C ALA A 91 -7.08 2.22 3.60
N ASN A 92 -6.48 3.22 4.21
CA ASN A 92 -6.98 4.60 4.16
C ASN A 92 -5.91 5.49 3.54
N SER A 93 -6.34 6.64 3.00
CA SER A 93 -5.38 7.61 2.46
C SER A 93 -4.38 8.05 3.53
N GLY A 94 -3.11 7.99 3.20
CA GLY A 94 -2.04 8.40 4.10
C GLY A 94 -1.59 7.35 5.10
N SER A 95 -2.09 6.13 5.00
CA SER A 95 -1.66 5.07 5.93
C SER A 95 -1.45 3.74 5.24
#